data_c258d881424f5de667bf17136f13b011
#
_entry.id   c258d881424f5de667bf17136f13b011
#
_cell.length_a   1.000
_cell.length_b   1.000
_cell.length_c   1.000
_cell.angle_alpha   90.00
_cell.angle_beta   90.00
_cell.angle_gamma   90.00
#
_symmetry.space_group_name_H-M   'P 1'
#
loop_
_entity.id
_entity.type
_entity.pdbx_description
1 polymer ?
#
loop_
_entity_poly.entity_id
_entity_poly.type
_entity_poly.pdbx_seq_one_letter_code
_entity_poly.pdbx_strand_id
1 'polypeptide(L)'
;MEYSCTINVDGRLLSLDEPVVMGILNVTPDSFYSSSRVTGDSLVERAKGMLEAGAKILDIGACSTRPGAAFPSKEEELRALHSALELLDKELPDAVVSIDTFRGDVALECAGEHNVAIINDVSGFDWDSSMFDAVCKLRLPYVLTHSPAEPGGVVQYEHFVPGVMKHLAQKMWQLHQEGVADIIVDPGFGFGKSLEQNYELFGAMKEMSLLEAPLLVGISRKSMITKLLGLDAASALPGTVALNMAALDRGAKVLRVHDVPEAVHVVELWKAINRNI
;
A
#
# COMPACT_ATOMS: atom_id res chain seq x y z
N MET A 1 -24.69 9.98 -4.49
CA MET A 1 -24.66 8.67 -5.14
C MET A 1 -23.40 7.98 -4.64
N GLU A 2 -23.51 6.86 -3.91
CA GLU A 2 -22.35 6.02 -3.62
C GLU A 2 -21.97 5.33 -4.93
N TYR A 3 -20.81 5.65 -5.46
CA TYR A 3 -20.29 4.94 -6.61
C TYR A 3 -19.80 3.57 -6.10
N SER A 4 -20.31 2.48 -6.70
CA SER A 4 -19.73 1.15 -6.48
C SER A 4 -18.27 1.19 -6.93
N CYS A 5 -17.36 0.88 -6.01
CA CYS A 5 -15.94 0.94 -6.24
C CYS A 5 -15.40 -0.49 -6.30
N THR A 6 -14.97 -0.91 -7.48
CA THR A 6 -14.36 -2.24 -7.70
C THR A 6 -13.04 -2.07 -8.43
N ILE A 7 -12.12 -2.99 -8.18
CA ILE A 7 -10.87 -3.15 -8.96
C ILE A 7 -10.80 -4.55 -9.56
N ASN A 8 -10.20 -4.68 -10.73
CA ASN A 8 -10.04 -5.96 -11.40
C ASN A 8 -8.73 -6.64 -10.97
N VAL A 9 -8.83 -7.63 -10.12
CA VAL A 9 -7.71 -8.43 -9.65
C VAL A 9 -7.72 -9.79 -10.36
N ASP A 10 -6.87 -9.95 -11.36
CA ASP A 10 -6.74 -11.17 -12.16
C ASP A 10 -8.08 -11.65 -12.75
N GLY A 11 -8.82 -10.75 -13.41
CA GLY A 11 -10.13 -11.06 -14.00
C GLY A 11 -11.29 -11.23 -13.01
N ARG A 12 -11.04 -11.09 -11.73
CA ARG A 12 -12.05 -11.07 -10.66
C ARG A 12 -12.26 -9.66 -10.15
N LEU A 13 -13.51 -9.26 -9.89
CA LEU A 13 -13.81 -7.96 -9.31
C LEU A 13 -13.70 -8.03 -7.78
N LEU A 14 -12.75 -7.27 -7.22
CA LEU A 14 -12.67 -7.03 -5.79
C LEU A 14 -13.46 -5.76 -5.48
N SER A 15 -14.55 -5.88 -4.71
CA SER A 15 -15.32 -4.72 -4.24
C SER A 15 -14.57 -4.01 -3.11
N LEU A 16 -14.51 -2.68 -3.22
CA LEU A 16 -14.04 -1.75 -2.21
C LEU A 16 -15.20 -0.90 -1.66
N ASP A 17 -16.44 -1.30 -1.89
CA ASP A 17 -17.63 -0.64 -1.30
C ASP A 17 -17.54 -0.69 0.23
N GLU A 18 -17.16 -1.85 0.77
CA GLU A 18 -16.74 -2.00 2.15
C GLU A 18 -15.22 -1.88 2.25
N PRO A 19 -14.69 -1.23 3.30
CA PRO A 19 -13.24 -1.16 3.50
C PRO A 19 -12.60 -2.54 3.66
N VAL A 20 -11.42 -2.70 3.08
CA VAL A 20 -10.62 -3.93 3.14
C VAL A 20 -9.29 -3.72 3.84
N VAL A 21 -8.70 -4.80 4.34
CA VAL A 21 -7.38 -4.81 4.96
C VAL A 21 -6.36 -5.39 3.99
N MET A 22 -5.25 -4.65 3.78
CA MET A 22 -4.06 -5.06 3.06
C MET A 22 -2.94 -5.34 4.07
N GLY A 23 -2.53 -6.59 4.19
CA GLY A 23 -1.50 -7.02 5.14
C GLY A 23 -0.10 -6.85 4.57
N ILE A 24 0.80 -6.20 5.32
CA ILE A 24 2.19 -5.98 4.93
C ILE A 24 3.03 -7.24 5.18
N LEU A 25 3.62 -7.77 4.14
CA LEU A 25 4.47 -8.96 4.18
C LEU A 25 5.88 -8.63 3.68
N ASN A 26 6.71 -8.04 4.56
CA ASN A 26 8.09 -7.71 4.22
C ASN A 26 8.94 -8.97 4.07
N VAL A 27 9.67 -9.03 2.95
CA VAL A 27 10.67 -10.06 2.63
C VAL A 27 12.02 -9.36 2.49
N THR A 28 12.95 -9.64 3.42
CA THR A 28 14.28 -9.04 3.32
C THR A 28 15.21 -9.97 2.55
N PRO A 29 16.15 -9.44 1.74
CA PRO A 29 17.14 -10.27 1.05
C PRO A 29 17.85 -11.25 1.98
N ASP A 30 18.20 -10.82 3.20
CA ASP A 30 18.87 -11.66 4.20
C ASP A 30 18.01 -12.82 4.71
N SER A 31 16.70 -12.70 4.67
CA SER A 31 15.76 -13.75 5.14
C SER A 31 15.83 -15.01 4.27
N PHE A 32 16.29 -14.90 3.02
CA PHE A 32 16.38 -16.00 2.06
C PHE A 32 17.80 -16.52 1.84
N TYR A 33 18.84 -15.79 2.32
CA TYR A 33 20.24 -16.25 2.24
C TYR A 33 20.57 -17.43 3.17
N SER A 34 19.85 -17.58 4.27
CA SER A 34 19.94 -18.80 5.07
C SER A 34 19.12 -19.88 4.33
N SER A 35 19.80 -20.82 3.71
CA SER A 35 19.30 -21.96 2.94
C SER A 35 18.36 -22.91 3.73
N SER A 36 17.49 -22.37 4.57
CA SER A 36 16.60 -23.14 5.42
C SER A 36 15.14 -23.04 4.94
N ARG A 37 14.54 -24.18 4.71
CA ARG A 37 13.07 -24.35 4.54
C ARG A 37 12.26 -23.61 5.59
N VAL A 38 12.84 -23.35 6.76
CA VAL A 38 12.24 -22.65 7.90
C VAL A 38 11.81 -21.22 7.58
N THR A 39 12.50 -20.50 6.69
CA THR A 39 12.14 -19.11 6.33
C THR A 39 10.99 -19.04 5.32
N GLY A 40 10.94 -19.99 4.39
CA GLY A 40 9.82 -20.13 3.44
C GLY A 40 8.53 -20.54 4.13
N ASP A 41 8.61 -21.54 5.01
CA ASP A 41 7.45 -22.00 5.79
C ASP A 41 6.89 -20.86 6.66
N SER A 42 7.76 -20.03 7.28
CA SER A 42 7.34 -18.88 8.08
C SER A 42 6.68 -17.76 7.26
N LEU A 43 7.06 -17.56 5.98
CA LEU A 43 6.40 -16.62 5.09
C LEU A 43 4.98 -17.06 4.76
N VAL A 44 4.83 -18.31 4.35
CA VAL A 44 3.54 -18.91 4.01
C VAL A 44 2.60 -18.95 5.22
N GLU A 45 3.12 -19.33 6.39
CA GLU A 45 2.34 -19.32 7.64
C GLU A 45 1.84 -17.92 8.00
N ARG A 46 2.71 -16.90 7.87
CA ARG A 46 2.32 -15.50 8.10
C ARG A 46 1.26 -15.04 7.09
N ALA A 47 1.44 -15.37 5.81
CA ALA A 47 0.47 -15.05 4.77
C ALA A 47 -0.89 -15.72 5.04
N LYS A 48 -0.89 -17.02 5.36
CA LYS A 48 -2.10 -17.78 5.77
C LYS A 48 -2.77 -17.12 6.97
N GLY A 49 -2.01 -16.82 8.02
CA GLY A 49 -2.55 -16.17 9.22
C GLY A 49 -3.16 -14.79 8.94
N MET A 50 -2.57 -13.99 8.03
CA MET A 50 -3.17 -12.72 7.61
C MET A 50 -4.49 -12.91 6.86
N LEU A 51 -4.57 -13.88 5.93
CA LEU A 51 -5.80 -14.18 5.20
C LEU A 51 -6.89 -14.75 6.12
N GLU A 52 -6.54 -15.66 7.01
CA GLU A 52 -7.45 -16.22 8.03
C GLU A 52 -7.96 -15.16 8.99
N ALA A 53 -7.12 -14.16 9.34
CA ALA A 53 -7.52 -13.02 10.13
C ALA A 53 -8.41 -12.03 9.37
N GLY A 54 -8.58 -12.20 8.04
CA GLY A 54 -9.51 -11.41 7.23
C GLY A 54 -8.88 -10.40 6.29
N ALA A 55 -7.54 -10.38 6.12
CA ALA A 55 -6.93 -9.60 5.05
C ALA A 55 -7.48 -10.03 3.68
N LYS A 56 -7.70 -9.07 2.79
CA LYS A 56 -8.14 -9.32 1.43
C LYS A 56 -7.01 -9.21 0.41
N ILE A 57 -5.92 -8.54 0.79
CA ILE A 57 -4.75 -8.31 -0.06
C ILE A 57 -3.51 -8.58 0.79
N LEU A 58 -2.53 -9.26 0.22
CA LEU A 58 -1.19 -9.41 0.77
C LEU A 58 -0.25 -8.49 -0.01
N ASP A 59 0.46 -7.59 0.67
CA ASP A 59 1.36 -6.63 0.03
C ASP A 59 2.81 -6.99 0.34
N ILE A 60 3.54 -7.44 -0.69
CA ILE A 60 4.85 -8.05 -0.56
C ILE A 60 5.91 -7.08 -1.04
N GLY A 61 6.82 -6.70 -0.15
CA GLY A 61 7.91 -5.79 -0.45
C GLY A 61 9.27 -6.28 0.03
N ALA A 62 10.28 -6.17 -0.82
CA ALA A 62 11.66 -6.47 -0.50
C ALA A 62 12.48 -5.22 -0.11
N CYS A 63 11.93 -4.03 -0.37
CA CYS A 63 12.56 -2.75 -0.07
C CYS A 63 12.03 -2.14 1.21
N SER A 64 12.92 -1.69 2.10
CA SER A 64 12.52 -0.88 3.25
C SER A 64 12.52 0.59 2.85
N THR A 65 11.35 1.21 2.89
CA THR A 65 11.20 2.67 2.65
C THR A 65 11.33 3.51 3.93
N ARG A 66 11.85 2.90 5.03
CA ARG A 66 12.13 3.62 6.27
C ARG A 66 13.22 4.66 6.05
N PRO A 67 13.12 5.85 6.67
CA PRO A 67 14.18 6.86 6.57
C PRO A 67 15.54 6.29 6.95
N GLY A 68 16.53 6.46 6.04
CA GLY A 68 17.91 5.99 6.25
C GLY A 68 18.17 4.52 5.92
N ALA A 69 17.17 3.75 5.49
CA ALA A 69 17.42 2.41 4.97
C ALA A 69 18.05 2.48 3.58
N ALA A 70 19.09 1.67 3.36
CA ALA A 70 19.63 1.47 2.03
C ALA A 70 18.66 0.60 1.22
N PHE A 71 18.38 0.98 -0.03
CA PHE A 71 17.63 0.12 -0.93
C PHE A 71 18.51 -1.05 -1.38
N PRO A 72 17.96 -2.27 -1.47
CA PRO A 72 18.66 -3.38 -2.10
C PRO A 72 18.92 -3.06 -3.59
N SER A 73 19.90 -3.71 -4.19
CA SER A 73 20.05 -3.69 -5.63
C SER A 73 18.81 -4.30 -6.29
N LYS A 74 18.61 -4.01 -7.58
CA LYS A 74 17.50 -4.58 -8.35
C LYS A 74 17.53 -6.11 -8.32
N GLU A 75 18.71 -6.71 -8.47
CA GLU A 75 18.91 -8.15 -8.48
C GLU A 75 18.62 -8.78 -7.12
N GLU A 76 18.91 -8.08 -6.02
CA GLU A 76 18.56 -8.53 -4.67
C GLU A 76 17.06 -8.47 -4.42
N GLU A 77 16.42 -7.38 -4.86
CA GLU A 77 14.96 -7.22 -4.78
C GLU A 77 14.24 -8.30 -5.58
N LEU A 78 14.61 -8.49 -6.86
CA LEU A 78 14.04 -9.52 -7.73
C LEU A 78 14.16 -10.90 -7.12
N ARG A 79 15.36 -11.29 -6.65
CA ARG A 79 15.55 -12.61 -6.01
C ARG A 79 14.66 -12.81 -4.80
N ALA A 80 14.52 -11.81 -3.95
CA ALA A 80 13.69 -11.89 -2.76
C ALA A 80 12.20 -12.01 -3.13
N LEU A 81 11.73 -11.21 -4.10
CA LEU A 81 10.36 -11.23 -4.56
C LEU A 81 10.02 -12.54 -5.29
N HIS A 82 10.85 -13.00 -6.23
CA HIS A 82 10.62 -14.28 -6.93
C HIS A 82 10.53 -15.46 -5.95
N SER A 83 11.47 -15.53 -4.98
CA SER A 83 11.43 -16.59 -3.97
C SER A 83 10.16 -16.59 -3.12
N ALA A 84 9.66 -15.40 -2.78
CA ALA A 84 8.43 -15.26 -2.01
C ALA A 84 7.18 -15.56 -2.86
N LEU A 85 7.13 -15.01 -4.08
CA LEU A 85 6.00 -15.17 -5.00
C LEU A 85 5.83 -16.61 -5.44
N GLU A 86 6.92 -17.35 -5.76
CA GLU A 86 6.88 -18.77 -6.11
C GLU A 86 6.23 -19.61 -5.00
N LEU A 87 6.54 -19.31 -3.72
CA LEU A 87 5.92 -19.99 -2.59
C LEU A 87 4.43 -19.66 -2.46
N LEU A 88 4.07 -18.39 -2.65
CA LEU A 88 2.67 -17.95 -2.56
C LEU A 88 1.83 -18.48 -3.71
N ASP A 89 2.33 -18.47 -4.94
CA ASP A 89 1.65 -19.04 -6.11
C ASP A 89 1.32 -20.51 -5.90
N LYS A 90 2.25 -21.26 -5.28
CA LYS A 90 2.07 -22.68 -5.00
C LYS A 90 1.12 -22.97 -3.85
N GLU A 91 1.28 -22.24 -2.73
CA GLU A 91 0.61 -22.57 -1.46
C GLU A 91 -0.70 -21.79 -1.25
N LEU A 92 -0.86 -20.66 -1.94
CA LEU A 92 -1.98 -19.71 -1.81
C LEU A 92 -2.41 -19.16 -3.19
N PRO A 93 -2.71 -20.00 -4.18
CA PRO A 93 -2.96 -19.59 -5.57
C PRO A 93 -4.14 -18.63 -5.74
N ASP A 94 -5.07 -18.59 -4.79
CA ASP A 94 -6.25 -17.71 -4.81
C ASP A 94 -6.04 -16.38 -4.08
N ALA A 95 -4.87 -16.15 -3.45
CA ALA A 95 -4.58 -14.92 -2.74
C ALA A 95 -4.45 -13.75 -3.70
N VAL A 96 -5.02 -12.60 -3.32
CA VAL A 96 -4.76 -11.33 -4.02
C VAL A 96 -3.42 -10.79 -3.55
N VAL A 97 -2.43 -10.85 -4.41
CA VAL A 97 -1.06 -10.43 -4.11
C VAL A 97 -0.78 -9.08 -4.75
N SER A 98 -0.29 -8.15 -3.94
CA SER A 98 0.28 -6.87 -4.33
C SER A 98 1.79 -6.92 -4.18
N ILE A 99 2.55 -6.31 -5.07
CA ILE A 99 3.99 -6.10 -4.89
C ILE A 99 4.29 -4.63 -4.59
N ASP A 100 5.06 -4.39 -3.51
CA ASP A 100 5.55 -3.06 -3.10
C ASP A 100 6.93 -2.84 -3.72
N THR A 101 6.96 -2.14 -4.85
CA THR A 101 8.18 -1.77 -5.58
C THR A 101 8.02 -0.45 -6.29
N PHE A 102 9.10 0.33 -6.34
CA PHE A 102 9.17 1.56 -7.15
C PHE A 102 9.90 1.36 -8.50
N ARG A 103 10.35 0.13 -8.80
CA ARG A 103 11.10 -0.19 -10.03
C ARG A 103 10.19 -0.81 -11.07
N GLY A 104 10.10 -0.17 -12.25
CA GLY A 104 9.24 -0.63 -13.33
C GLY A 104 9.64 -1.99 -13.90
N ASP A 105 10.94 -2.26 -14.04
CA ASP A 105 11.40 -3.58 -14.51
C ASP A 105 11.11 -4.69 -13.52
N VAL A 106 11.19 -4.41 -12.20
CA VAL A 106 10.80 -5.38 -11.15
C VAL A 106 9.31 -5.67 -11.24
N ALA A 107 8.49 -4.63 -11.42
CA ALA A 107 7.05 -4.78 -11.59
C ALA A 107 6.70 -5.64 -12.82
N LEU A 108 7.36 -5.37 -13.97
CA LEU A 108 7.14 -6.13 -15.21
C LEU A 108 7.54 -7.59 -15.09
N GLU A 109 8.71 -7.86 -14.49
CA GLU A 109 9.26 -9.22 -14.38
C GLU A 109 8.41 -10.05 -13.41
N CYS A 110 8.13 -9.53 -12.21
CA CYS A 110 7.32 -10.23 -11.22
C CYS A 110 5.88 -10.49 -11.71
N ALA A 111 5.23 -9.49 -12.31
CA ALA A 111 3.87 -9.66 -12.83
C ALA A 111 3.81 -10.52 -14.10
N GLY A 112 4.92 -10.67 -14.82
CA GLY A 112 5.00 -11.56 -15.99
C GLY A 112 5.20 -13.03 -15.64
N GLU A 113 5.72 -13.34 -14.44
CA GLU A 113 6.09 -14.70 -14.06
C GLU A 113 5.26 -15.25 -12.89
N HIS A 114 4.53 -14.39 -12.16
CA HIS A 114 3.78 -14.75 -10.95
C HIS A 114 2.37 -14.17 -10.94
N ASN A 115 1.53 -14.67 -10.03
CA ASN A 115 0.14 -14.23 -9.81
C ASN A 115 0.10 -12.88 -9.07
N VAL A 116 0.71 -11.84 -9.65
CA VAL A 116 0.66 -10.47 -9.11
C VAL A 116 -0.61 -9.79 -9.61
N ALA A 117 -1.44 -9.33 -8.69
CA ALA A 117 -2.72 -8.71 -8.98
C ALA A 117 -2.72 -7.19 -8.87
N ILE A 118 -1.78 -6.59 -8.11
CA ILE A 118 -1.73 -5.15 -7.82
C ILE A 118 -0.26 -4.71 -7.81
N ILE A 119 0.02 -3.53 -8.36
CA ILE A 119 1.31 -2.85 -8.22
C ILE A 119 1.16 -1.73 -7.19
N ASN A 120 1.92 -1.81 -6.09
CA ASN A 120 1.97 -0.78 -5.05
C ASN A 120 3.29 -0.01 -5.18
N ASP A 121 3.20 1.23 -5.68
CA ASP A 121 4.37 2.07 -5.91
C ASP A 121 4.39 3.26 -4.96
N VAL A 122 5.31 3.22 -4.00
CA VAL A 122 5.50 4.31 -3.01
C VAL A 122 6.01 5.61 -3.63
N SER A 123 6.50 5.59 -4.86
CA SER A 123 7.08 6.74 -5.55
C SER A 123 6.08 7.50 -6.43
N GLY A 124 4.97 6.85 -6.80
CA GLY A 124 4.05 7.37 -7.80
C GLY A 124 4.77 7.62 -9.13
N PHE A 125 5.63 6.72 -9.57
CA PHE A 125 6.50 6.71 -10.76
C PHE A 125 7.50 7.88 -10.88
N ASP A 126 7.85 8.56 -9.76
CA ASP A 126 8.85 9.65 -9.79
C ASP A 126 10.28 9.14 -9.60
N TRP A 127 10.50 8.01 -8.90
CA TRP A 127 11.84 7.52 -8.58
C TRP A 127 12.45 6.63 -9.68
N ASP A 128 11.60 6.05 -10.51
CA ASP A 128 12.00 5.24 -11.67
C ASP A 128 11.12 5.59 -12.87
N SER A 129 11.72 6.16 -13.92
CA SER A 129 11.02 6.57 -15.13
C SER A 129 10.40 5.39 -15.91
N SER A 130 10.88 4.16 -15.69
CA SER A 130 10.33 2.96 -16.32
C SER A 130 9.03 2.49 -15.69
N MET A 131 8.69 2.94 -14.47
CA MET A 131 7.48 2.51 -13.76
C MET A 131 6.21 2.94 -14.49
N PHE A 132 6.17 4.15 -15.04
CA PHE A 132 5.00 4.62 -15.80
C PHE A 132 4.69 3.69 -16.99
N ASP A 133 5.72 3.38 -17.80
CA ASP A 133 5.57 2.49 -18.95
C ASP A 133 5.20 1.05 -18.53
N ALA A 134 5.76 0.59 -17.42
CA ALA A 134 5.44 -0.72 -16.83
C ALA A 134 3.95 -0.82 -16.44
N VAL A 135 3.44 0.16 -15.72
CA VAL A 135 2.03 0.21 -15.29
C VAL A 135 1.09 0.30 -16.50
N CYS A 136 1.40 1.13 -17.49
CA CYS A 136 0.62 1.25 -18.73
C CYS A 136 0.58 -0.07 -19.53
N LYS A 137 1.66 -0.83 -19.51
CA LYS A 137 1.75 -2.13 -20.18
C LYS A 137 1.01 -3.23 -19.42
N LEU A 138 1.16 -3.28 -18.10
CA LEU A 138 0.56 -4.31 -17.25
C LEU A 138 -0.95 -4.13 -17.11
N ARG A 139 -1.43 -2.91 -17.02
CA ARG A 139 -2.85 -2.56 -16.78
C ARG A 139 -3.47 -3.25 -15.55
N LEU A 140 -2.63 -3.60 -14.59
CA LEU A 140 -3.06 -4.06 -13.28
C LEU A 140 -3.53 -2.88 -12.43
N PRO A 141 -4.37 -3.09 -11.41
CA PRO A 141 -4.62 -2.10 -10.38
C PRO A 141 -3.32 -1.51 -9.84
N TYR A 142 -3.27 -0.20 -9.75
CA TYR A 142 -2.07 0.53 -9.37
C TYR A 142 -2.32 1.41 -8.16
N VAL A 143 -1.49 1.27 -7.12
CA VAL A 143 -1.50 2.17 -5.98
C VAL A 143 -0.57 3.35 -6.29
N LEU A 144 -1.18 4.50 -6.51
CA LEU A 144 -0.51 5.76 -6.78
C LEU A 144 -0.26 6.49 -5.46
N THR A 145 0.97 6.47 -4.97
CA THR A 145 1.34 7.15 -3.73
C THR A 145 1.87 8.56 -3.98
N HIS A 146 1.41 9.51 -3.19
CA HIS A 146 2.01 10.84 -3.15
C HIS A 146 3.31 10.83 -2.34
N SER A 147 4.43 11.03 -3.01
CA SER A 147 5.79 10.98 -2.45
C SER A 147 6.60 12.21 -2.89
N PRO A 148 7.73 12.53 -2.25
CA PRO A 148 8.68 13.49 -2.81
C PRO A 148 9.28 12.96 -4.11
N ALA A 149 9.74 13.86 -4.99
CA ALA A 149 10.29 13.52 -6.31
C ALA A 149 11.54 12.61 -6.26
N GLU A 150 12.18 12.49 -5.09
CA GLU A 150 13.33 11.62 -4.87
C GLU A 150 13.27 10.97 -3.49
N PRO A 151 13.89 9.78 -3.30
CA PRO A 151 13.94 9.12 -2.02
C PRO A 151 14.58 10.00 -0.93
N GLY A 152 13.91 10.14 0.21
CA GLY A 152 14.37 10.98 1.33
C GLY A 152 14.17 12.48 1.14
N GLY A 153 13.59 12.91 0.01
CA GLY A 153 13.24 14.28 -0.27
C GLY A 153 12.14 14.81 0.67
N VAL A 154 11.84 16.10 0.55
CA VAL A 154 10.81 16.80 1.34
C VAL A 154 9.75 17.34 0.40
N VAL A 155 8.49 17.15 0.78
CA VAL A 155 7.35 17.70 0.05
C VAL A 155 7.13 19.16 0.47
N GLN A 156 7.11 20.06 -0.51
CA GLN A 156 6.85 21.49 -0.29
C GLN A 156 5.87 22.02 -1.32
N TYR A 157 4.76 22.58 -0.85
CA TYR A 157 3.79 23.33 -1.65
C TYR A 157 3.42 24.62 -0.94
N GLU A 158 3.12 25.67 -1.68
CA GLU A 158 2.62 26.94 -1.12
C GLU A 158 1.32 26.72 -0.33
N HIS A 159 0.41 25.90 -0.89
CA HIS A 159 -0.79 25.43 -0.22
C HIS A 159 -0.72 23.90 -0.19
N PHE A 160 -0.45 23.33 0.99
CA PHE A 160 -0.01 21.95 1.10
C PHE A 160 -1.05 20.95 0.60
N VAL A 161 -2.27 20.92 1.16
CA VAL A 161 -3.32 19.96 0.77
C VAL A 161 -3.74 20.14 -0.71
N PRO A 162 -4.04 21.35 -1.20
CA PRO A 162 -4.29 21.58 -2.62
C PRO A 162 -3.14 21.14 -3.53
N GLY A 163 -1.89 21.32 -3.10
CA GLY A 163 -0.72 20.86 -3.85
C GLY A 163 -0.67 19.36 -4.00
N VAL A 164 -0.90 18.61 -2.91
CA VAL A 164 -1.00 17.14 -2.91
C VAL A 164 -2.13 16.67 -3.84
N MET A 165 -3.31 17.25 -3.71
CA MET A 165 -4.48 16.92 -4.53
C MET A 165 -4.23 17.14 -6.02
N LYS A 166 -3.66 18.29 -6.37
CA LYS A 166 -3.30 18.62 -7.75
C LYS A 166 -2.28 17.65 -8.32
N HIS A 167 -1.25 17.31 -7.55
CA HIS A 167 -0.21 16.37 -7.97
C HIS A 167 -0.81 14.99 -8.29
N LEU A 168 -1.61 14.44 -7.37
CA LEU A 168 -2.29 13.16 -7.56
C LEU A 168 -3.24 13.19 -8.77
N ALA A 169 -4.07 14.23 -8.89
CA ALA A 169 -5.00 14.37 -10.01
C ALA A 169 -4.27 14.42 -11.37
N GLN A 170 -3.13 15.10 -11.47
CA GLN A 170 -2.33 15.16 -12.69
C GLN A 170 -1.77 13.78 -13.06
N LYS A 171 -1.25 13.04 -12.09
CA LYS A 171 -0.71 11.69 -12.33
C LYS A 171 -1.81 10.69 -12.69
N MET A 172 -2.95 10.74 -12.02
CA MET A 172 -4.13 9.94 -12.37
C MET A 172 -4.58 10.22 -13.81
N TRP A 173 -4.63 11.50 -14.19
CA TRP A 173 -4.98 11.88 -15.56
C TRP A 173 -4.02 11.27 -16.58
N GLN A 174 -2.68 11.32 -16.35
CA GLN A 174 -1.69 10.71 -17.21
C GLN A 174 -1.92 9.19 -17.36
N LEU A 175 -2.13 8.47 -16.27
CA LEU A 175 -2.40 7.03 -16.26
C LEU A 175 -3.69 6.69 -17.03
N HIS A 176 -4.77 7.46 -16.82
CA HIS A 176 -6.03 7.25 -17.53
C HIS A 176 -5.92 7.48 -19.05
N GLN A 177 -5.10 8.44 -19.51
CA GLN A 177 -4.85 8.64 -20.94
C GLN A 177 -4.22 7.40 -21.60
N GLU A 178 -3.42 6.62 -20.85
CA GLU A 178 -2.78 5.39 -21.32
C GLU A 178 -3.64 4.14 -21.04
N GLY A 179 -4.86 4.31 -20.54
CA GLY A 179 -5.83 3.23 -20.34
C GLY A 179 -5.67 2.44 -19.04
N VAL A 180 -4.94 2.96 -18.06
CA VAL A 180 -4.91 2.42 -16.69
C VAL A 180 -6.23 2.81 -16.00
N ALA A 181 -7.10 1.84 -15.77
CA ALA A 181 -8.46 2.10 -15.25
C ALA A 181 -8.51 2.08 -13.73
N ASP A 182 -7.84 1.11 -13.11
CA ASP A 182 -7.94 0.81 -11.68
C ASP A 182 -6.80 1.49 -10.91
N ILE A 183 -7.05 2.69 -10.39
CA ILE A 183 -6.10 3.47 -9.60
C ILE A 183 -6.61 3.57 -8.17
N ILE A 184 -5.77 3.17 -7.21
CA ILE A 184 -5.96 3.37 -5.78
C ILE A 184 -5.03 4.50 -5.36
N VAL A 185 -5.52 5.51 -4.67
CA VAL A 185 -4.72 6.66 -4.26
C VAL A 185 -4.24 6.49 -2.82
N ASP A 186 -2.92 6.63 -2.59
CA ASP A 186 -2.34 6.76 -1.25
C ASP A 186 -1.84 8.19 -1.04
N PRO A 187 -2.38 8.94 -0.06
CA PRO A 187 -1.87 10.27 0.30
C PRO A 187 -0.40 10.30 0.73
N GLY A 188 0.19 9.14 0.98
CA GLY A 188 1.60 8.99 1.29
C GLY A 188 2.00 9.53 2.65
N PHE A 189 1.25 9.20 3.69
CA PHE A 189 1.58 9.58 5.05
C PHE A 189 3.00 9.11 5.43
N GLY A 190 3.80 10.03 5.97
CA GLY A 190 5.19 9.77 6.38
C GLY A 190 6.24 9.90 5.27
N PHE A 191 5.85 10.02 4.00
CA PHE A 191 6.78 10.21 2.89
C PHE A 191 7.05 11.70 2.66
N GLY A 192 8.25 12.16 3.05
CA GLY A 192 8.71 13.54 2.86
C GLY A 192 7.86 14.64 3.50
N LYS A 193 7.01 14.31 4.45
CA LYS A 193 6.07 15.21 5.11
C LYS A 193 6.44 15.43 6.57
N SER A 194 6.33 16.67 7.06
CA SER A 194 6.48 16.97 8.47
C SER A 194 5.35 16.34 9.31
N LEU A 195 5.48 16.41 10.64
CA LEU A 195 4.42 15.92 11.54
C LEU A 195 3.11 16.70 11.32
N GLU A 196 3.22 18.02 11.25
CA GLU A 196 2.10 18.94 11.01
C GLU A 196 1.45 18.68 9.67
N GLN A 197 2.24 18.54 8.60
CA GLN A 197 1.75 18.23 7.26
C GLN A 197 1.01 16.87 7.20
N ASN A 198 1.49 15.85 7.92
CA ASN A 198 0.78 14.58 7.98
C ASN A 198 -0.60 14.73 8.64
N TYR A 199 -0.72 15.52 9.72
CA TYR A 199 -2.00 15.74 10.38
C TYR A 199 -2.92 16.70 9.62
N GLU A 200 -2.38 17.71 8.94
CA GLU A 200 -3.13 18.58 8.02
C GLU A 200 -3.76 17.74 6.90
N LEU A 201 -2.95 16.89 6.26
CA LEU A 201 -3.41 16.00 5.20
C LEU A 201 -4.44 14.99 5.70
N PHE A 202 -4.21 14.41 6.90
CA PHE A 202 -5.15 13.47 7.51
C PHE A 202 -6.50 14.14 7.84
N GLY A 203 -6.47 15.38 8.32
CA GLY A 203 -7.67 16.19 8.57
C GLY A 203 -8.50 16.42 7.29
N ALA A 204 -7.82 16.64 6.17
CA ALA A 204 -8.41 16.94 4.86
C ALA A 204 -8.76 15.70 4.02
N MET A 205 -8.61 14.46 4.53
CA MET A 205 -8.85 13.25 3.73
C MET A 205 -10.23 13.19 3.08
N LYS A 206 -11.27 13.75 3.69
CA LYS A 206 -12.61 13.79 3.08
C LYS A 206 -12.65 14.54 1.75
N GLU A 207 -11.78 15.54 1.59
CA GLU A 207 -11.68 16.31 0.34
C GLU A 207 -11.09 15.45 -0.80
N MET A 208 -10.36 14.38 -0.46
CA MET A 208 -9.79 13.47 -1.46
C MET A 208 -10.84 12.68 -2.22
N SER A 209 -12.10 12.64 -1.75
CA SER A 209 -13.23 12.11 -2.53
C SER A 209 -13.41 12.81 -3.88
N LEU A 210 -12.89 14.03 -4.04
CA LEU A 210 -12.86 14.76 -5.31
C LEU A 210 -11.96 14.12 -6.36
N LEU A 211 -11.06 13.21 -5.97
CA LEU A 211 -10.26 12.43 -6.91
C LEU A 211 -11.03 11.27 -7.55
N GLU A 212 -12.21 10.94 -7.03
CA GLU A 212 -13.07 9.86 -7.53
C GLU A 212 -12.36 8.50 -7.63
N ALA A 213 -11.43 8.25 -6.70
CA ALA A 213 -10.66 7.02 -6.60
C ALA A 213 -10.69 6.46 -5.17
N PRO A 214 -10.59 5.13 -4.98
CA PRO A 214 -10.47 4.55 -3.65
C PRO A 214 -9.19 5.02 -2.96
N LEU A 215 -9.30 5.33 -1.65
CA LEU A 215 -8.16 5.75 -0.84
C LEU A 215 -7.55 4.57 -0.08
N LEU A 216 -6.25 4.38 -0.24
CA LEU A 216 -5.43 3.54 0.62
C LEU A 216 -4.79 4.40 1.71
N VAL A 217 -4.79 3.88 2.93
CA VAL A 217 -4.13 4.54 4.08
C VAL A 217 -3.14 3.59 4.73
N GLY A 218 -1.87 3.97 4.67
CA GLY A 218 -0.75 3.25 5.28
C GLY A 218 -0.14 4.06 6.43
N ILE A 219 -0.71 4.00 7.64
CA ILE A 219 -0.24 4.75 8.83
C ILE A 219 0.29 3.84 9.94
N SER A 220 0.21 2.52 9.74
CA SER A 220 0.57 1.52 10.75
C SER A 220 1.98 1.74 11.29
N ARG A 221 2.06 2.02 12.61
CA ARG A 221 3.29 2.22 13.38
C ARG A 221 4.21 3.34 12.84
N LYS A 222 3.68 4.26 12.02
CA LYS A 222 4.44 5.36 11.40
C LYS A 222 4.81 6.47 12.38
N SER A 223 5.80 7.26 11.98
CA SER A 223 6.36 8.35 12.78
C SER A 223 5.36 9.42 13.18
N MET A 224 4.28 9.62 12.43
CA MET A 224 3.21 10.54 12.82
C MET A 224 2.55 10.13 14.15
N ILE A 225 2.48 8.81 14.45
CA ILE A 225 1.97 8.30 15.73
C ILE A 225 3.07 8.37 16.80
N THR A 226 4.24 7.78 16.49
CA THR A 226 5.29 7.62 17.49
C THR A 226 5.88 8.95 17.96
N LYS A 227 6.08 9.90 17.03
CA LYS A 227 6.60 11.24 17.40
C LYS A 227 5.60 12.05 18.21
N LEU A 228 4.31 12.02 17.85
CA LEU A 228 3.28 12.77 18.58
C LEU A 228 3.11 12.26 20.01
N LEU A 229 3.13 10.92 20.20
CA LEU A 229 2.85 10.30 21.48
C LEU A 229 4.12 10.01 22.31
N GLY A 230 5.32 10.27 21.75
CA GLY A 230 6.60 9.95 22.41
C GLY A 230 6.81 8.44 22.60
N LEU A 231 6.36 7.63 21.65
CA LEU A 231 6.39 6.16 21.70
C LEU A 231 7.39 5.58 20.70
N ASP A 232 7.77 4.34 20.91
CA ASP A 232 8.43 3.52 19.88
C ASP A 232 7.41 2.85 18.95
N ALA A 233 7.89 2.22 17.87
CA ALA A 233 7.02 1.53 16.92
C ALA A 233 6.32 0.30 17.51
N ALA A 234 6.92 -0.37 18.52
CA ALA A 234 6.31 -1.53 19.16
C ALA A 234 5.06 -1.13 19.96
N SER A 235 5.10 0.03 20.60
CA SER A 235 4.02 0.59 21.42
C SER A 235 2.97 1.38 20.62
N ALA A 236 3.12 1.51 19.30
CA ALA A 236 2.27 2.37 18.47
C ALA A 236 0.92 1.74 18.06
N LEU A 237 0.65 0.49 18.44
CA LEU A 237 -0.57 -0.23 18.03
C LEU A 237 -1.87 0.50 18.44
N PRO A 238 -2.05 0.98 19.68
CA PRO A 238 -3.27 1.71 20.07
C PRO A 238 -3.49 2.97 19.20
N GLY A 239 -2.43 3.72 18.93
CA GLY A 239 -2.47 4.89 18.04
C GLY A 239 -2.81 4.52 16.59
N THR A 240 -2.28 3.39 16.10
CA THR A 240 -2.62 2.84 14.78
C THR A 240 -4.10 2.50 14.69
N VAL A 241 -4.66 1.79 15.67
CA VAL A 241 -6.08 1.41 15.73
C VAL A 241 -6.97 2.65 15.72
N ALA A 242 -6.65 3.65 16.57
CA ALA A 242 -7.41 4.90 16.64
C ALA A 242 -7.42 5.67 15.32
N LEU A 243 -6.25 5.80 14.67
CA LEU A 243 -6.16 6.51 13.38
C LEU A 243 -6.75 5.69 12.24
N ASN A 244 -6.70 4.36 12.26
CA ASN A 244 -7.39 3.54 11.26
C ASN A 244 -8.91 3.76 11.30
N MET A 245 -9.53 3.77 12.50
CA MET A 245 -10.94 4.10 12.65
C MET A 245 -11.24 5.50 12.10
N ALA A 246 -10.44 6.49 12.47
CA ALA A 246 -10.60 7.86 11.99
C ALA A 246 -10.36 8.00 10.47
N ALA A 247 -9.52 7.16 9.87
CA ALA A 247 -9.30 7.11 8.41
C ALA A 247 -10.53 6.56 7.67
N LEU A 248 -11.16 5.49 8.19
CA LEU A 248 -12.41 4.95 7.65
C LEU A 248 -13.52 6.00 7.66
N ASP A 249 -13.68 6.75 8.75
CA ASP A 249 -14.66 7.87 8.85
C ASP A 249 -14.38 9.00 7.85
N ARG A 250 -13.17 9.04 7.30
CA ARG A 250 -12.72 10.01 6.30
C ARG A 250 -12.65 9.44 4.89
N GLY A 251 -13.19 8.23 4.67
CA GLY A 251 -13.36 7.64 3.35
C GLY A 251 -12.24 6.69 2.91
N ALA A 252 -11.35 6.24 3.81
CA ALA A 252 -10.39 5.19 3.48
C ALA A 252 -11.13 3.91 3.06
N LYS A 253 -10.67 3.28 1.98
CA LYS A 253 -11.21 2.02 1.43
C LYS A 253 -10.22 0.86 1.61
N VAL A 254 -8.94 1.14 1.75
CA VAL A 254 -7.91 0.13 1.99
C VAL A 254 -7.06 0.56 3.18
N LEU A 255 -6.97 -0.29 4.21
CA LEU A 255 -6.05 -0.11 5.33
C LEU A 255 -4.82 -0.99 5.13
N ARG A 256 -3.66 -0.38 4.87
CA ARG A 256 -2.38 -1.08 4.72
C ARG A 256 -1.67 -1.15 6.06
N VAL A 257 -1.55 -2.36 6.63
CA VAL A 257 -1.17 -2.55 8.04
C VAL A 257 -0.21 -3.72 8.27
N HIS A 258 0.54 -3.65 9.40
CA HIS A 258 1.29 -4.78 9.94
C HIS A 258 0.40 -5.69 10.81
N ASP A 259 -0.55 -5.10 11.53
CA ASP A 259 -1.38 -5.74 12.55
C ASP A 259 -2.76 -5.99 11.96
N VAL A 260 -2.87 -7.09 11.20
CA VAL A 260 -4.10 -7.43 10.43
C VAL A 260 -5.30 -7.71 11.33
N PRO A 261 -5.21 -8.53 12.41
CA PRO A 261 -6.37 -8.82 13.24
C PRO A 261 -7.03 -7.55 13.80
N GLU A 262 -6.23 -6.63 14.33
CA GLU A 262 -6.70 -5.39 14.91
C GLU A 262 -7.32 -4.46 13.86
N ALA A 263 -6.76 -4.42 12.66
CA ALA A 263 -7.32 -3.63 11.57
C ALA A 263 -8.66 -4.20 11.07
N VAL A 264 -8.80 -5.53 11.03
CA VAL A 264 -10.07 -6.20 10.69
C VAL A 264 -11.13 -5.90 11.77
N HIS A 265 -10.76 -5.94 13.05
CA HIS A 265 -11.68 -5.53 14.12
C HIS A 265 -12.13 -4.06 13.96
N VAL A 266 -11.23 -3.16 13.56
CA VAL A 266 -11.58 -1.76 13.28
C VAL A 266 -12.59 -1.68 12.13
N VAL A 267 -12.37 -2.41 11.02
CA VAL A 267 -13.31 -2.44 9.89
C VAL A 267 -14.68 -2.97 10.31
N GLU A 268 -14.75 -4.07 11.06
CA GLU A 268 -16.03 -4.64 11.51
C GLU A 268 -16.78 -3.71 12.48
N LEU A 269 -16.07 -3.05 13.41
CA LEU A 269 -16.66 -2.06 14.29
C LEU A 269 -17.18 -0.83 13.50
N TRP A 270 -16.39 -0.37 12.53
CA TRP A 270 -16.80 0.73 11.66
C TRP A 270 -18.06 0.38 10.85
N LYS A 271 -18.12 -0.82 10.28
CA LYS A 271 -19.30 -1.33 9.58
C LYS A 271 -20.53 -1.37 10.50
N ALA A 272 -20.37 -1.88 11.72
CA ALA A 272 -21.47 -1.95 12.70
C ALA A 272 -22.02 -0.56 13.05
N ILE A 273 -21.15 0.44 13.17
CA ILE A 273 -21.54 1.84 13.46
C ILE A 273 -22.28 2.46 12.26
N ASN A 274 -21.87 2.17 11.03
CA ASN A 274 -22.36 2.83 9.82
C ASN A 274 -23.50 2.08 9.10
N ARG A 275 -23.69 0.80 9.40
CA ARG A 275 -24.84 0.03 8.94
C ARG A 275 -25.98 0.19 9.93
N ASN A 276 -26.69 1.23 10.04
CA ASN A 276 -27.87 1.36 10.92
C ASN A 276 -28.46 0.00 11.33
N ILE A 277 -27.93 -0.57 12.43
CA ILE A 277 -28.43 -1.81 13.04
C ILE A 277 -29.80 -1.54 13.65
#